data_f9be6f09d1817be558df598affa21dd4
#
_entry.id   f9be6f09d1817be558df598affa21dd4
#
_cell.length_a   1.000
_cell.length_b   1.000
_cell.length_c   1.000
_cell.angle_alpha   90.00
_cell.angle_beta   90.00
_cell.angle_gamma   90.00
#
_symmetry.space_group_name_H-M   'P 1'
#
loop_
_entity.id
_entity.type
_entity.pdbx_description
1 polymer ?
#
loop_
_entity_poly.entity_id
_entity_poly.type
_entity_poly.pdbx_seq_one_letter_code
_entity_poly.pdbx_strand_id
1 'polypeptide(L)'
;MKKKIIALIMIIPIVFLIALFSVGKAAGVYADIPVTGIQITTQNEDGFIDVDVADYDPIAFLAQVQPVNARNQKYSFEISGVGGDEAPEGFEIIDGKLHIDNVGKVKITAISAEKGFKDSVIVSAYSTKVLRIYPKVNGDEITSDVVSIDGGENVFSAELYPENLSGETRIFEEIGDNHILKLNAVTGVAQALFSGETQVRITCPEGREGLEKVLTVKVNVDTDSTGFAVNGKSSGAKVTVKNKATTAKLFVESKNDALEISDLTLPEGVTASGIERISKNKFVLTLSFDKEFSDEEISGKVGATDFSLEFTEYNLDVRTSYYDGEGDEIKQKNNTKVTYVAYSESDDDADVKFEIIDGADVITLEQHGQFANITATKRGFAKIKITAEHDGKVIKEIEKTICVVPNVYSMEFADSAKE
;
A
#
# COMPACT_ATOMS: atom_id res chain seq x y z
N MET A 1 -13.66 19.81 -13.92
CA MET A 1 -12.95 21.10 -13.81
C MET A 1 -12.08 21.04 -12.56
N LYS A 2 -10.79 20.79 -12.75
CA LYS A 2 -9.81 20.69 -11.66
C LYS A 2 -9.58 22.10 -11.08
N LYS A 3 -10.07 22.36 -9.89
CA LYS A 3 -9.64 23.54 -9.12
C LYS A 3 -8.31 23.20 -8.48
N LYS A 4 -7.22 23.62 -9.12
CA LYS A 4 -5.91 23.72 -8.49
C LYS A 4 -6.04 24.77 -7.38
N ILE A 5 -5.91 24.33 -6.13
CA ILE A 5 -5.60 25.22 -5.03
C ILE A 5 -4.12 25.56 -5.23
N ILE A 6 -3.88 26.68 -5.88
CA ILE A 6 -2.57 27.30 -5.95
C ILE A 6 -2.35 27.90 -4.58
N ALA A 7 -1.48 27.28 -3.78
CA ALA A 7 -0.86 27.99 -2.66
C ALA A 7 -0.16 29.19 -3.27
N LEU A 8 -0.71 30.37 -3.01
CA LEU A 8 -0.15 31.64 -3.45
C LEU A 8 1.11 31.90 -2.61
N ILE A 9 2.22 31.30 -3.02
CA ILE A 9 3.53 31.76 -2.60
C ILE A 9 3.69 33.15 -3.22
N MET A 10 3.53 34.17 -2.40
CA MET A 10 3.81 35.53 -2.82
C MET A 10 5.33 35.64 -2.99
N ILE A 11 5.81 35.28 -4.19
CA ILE A 11 7.17 35.63 -4.63
C ILE A 11 7.15 37.14 -4.84
N ILE A 12 7.67 37.87 -3.86
CA ILE A 12 8.01 39.29 -4.05
C ILE A 12 9.17 39.29 -5.06
N PRO A 13 8.97 39.81 -6.29
CA PRO A 13 10.10 39.96 -7.20
C PRO A 13 11.03 41.02 -6.62
N ILE A 14 12.18 40.57 -6.10
CA ILE A 14 13.29 41.47 -5.83
C ILE A 14 13.78 41.94 -7.19
N VAL A 15 13.32 43.09 -7.62
CA VAL A 15 13.86 43.80 -8.78
C VAL A 15 15.31 44.18 -8.41
N PHE A 16 16.26 43.45 -8.98
CA PHE A 16 17.66 43.85 -9.00
C PHE A 16 17.78 45.13 -9.83
N LEU A 17 17.74 46.27 -9.13
CA LEU A 17 18.16 47.54 -9.71
C LEU A 17 19.69 47.57 -9.68
N ILE A 18 20.34 47.05 -10.74
CA ILE A 18 21.76 47.28 -10.97
C ILE A 18 21.88 48.78 -11.41
N ALA A 19 22.07 49.66 -10.43
CA ALA A 19 22.55 50.98 -10.74
C ALA A 19 24.06 50.89 -11.00
N LEU A 20 24.44 50.92 -12.26
CA LEU A 20 25.80 51.17 -12.69
C LEU A 20 26.19 52.61 -12.35
N PHE A 21 26.72 52.81 -11.13
CA PHE A 21 27.49 54.01 -10.80
C PHE A 21 28.93 53.77 -11.19
N SER A 22 29.34 54.33 -12.35
CA SER A 22 30.73 54.60 -12.67
C SER A 22 31.19 55.79 -11.77
N VAL A 23 31.78 55.50 -10.64
CA VAL A 23 32.41 56.56 -9.84
C VAL A 23 33.93 56.32 -9.87
N GLY A 24 34.63 57.36 -10.19
CA GLY A 24 36.06 57.36 -10.34
C GLY A 24 36.80 56.91 -9.07
N LYS A 25 38.06 56.47 -9.27
CA LYS A 25 38.99 56.03 -8.24
C LYS A 25 39.16 57.06 -7.14
N ALA A 26 38.31 57.00 -6.12
CA ALA A 26 38.70 57.42 -4.77
C ALA A 26 39.07 56.17 -3.99
N ALA A 27 40.34 56.12 -3.49
CA ALA A 27 40.71 55.11 -2.51
C ALA A 27 39.95 55.34 -1.21
N GLY A 28 38.67 55.00 -1.24
CA GLY A 28 37.80 54.98 -0.06
C GLY A 28 38.14 53.74 0.75
N VAL A 29 38.60 53.95 1.96
CA VAL A 29 38.58 52.94 3.02
C VAL A 29 37.13 52.49 3.11
N TYR A 30 36.78 51.36 2.48
CA TYR A 30 35.45 50.75 2.71
C TYR A 30 35.42 50.37 4.18
N ALA A 31 34.59 51.07 4.94
CA ALA A 31 34.36 50.72 6.34
C ALA A 31 33.94 49.24 6.35
N ASP A 32 34.67 48.46 7.18
CA ASP A 32 34.39 47.04 7.36
C ASP A 32 33.06 46.95 8.12
N ILE A 33 31.95 46.77 7.42
CA ILE A 33 30.62 46.70 8.02
C ILE A 33 30.47 45.32 8.68
N PRO A 34 30.48 45.24 10.02
CA PRO A 34 30.44 43.99 10.72
C PRO A 34 29.05 43.35 10.61
N VAL A 35 29.02 42.01 10.72
CA VAL A 35 27.77 41.26 10.87
C VAL A 35 27.10 41.58 12.19
N THR A 36 25.81 41.87 12.16
CA THR A 36 24.96 42.16 13.32
C THR A 36 23.85 41.18 13.56
N GLY A 37 23.61 40.23 12.60
CA GLY A 37 22.60 39.21 12.72
C GLY A 37 22.54 38.30 11.51
N ILE A 38 21.65 37.34 11.55
CA ILE A 38 21.26 36.45 10.44
C ILE A 38 19.77 36.19 10.53
N GLN A 39 19.10 36.03 9.43
CA GLN A 39 17.67 35.71 9.35
C GLN A 39 17.42 34.65 8.28
N ILE A 40 16.66 33.61 8.62
CA ILE A 40 16.12 32.65 7.67
C ILE A 40 14.99 33.34 6.90
N THR A 41 15.08 33.33 5.57
CA THR A 41 14.12 33.97 4.68
C THR A 41 13.07 32.99 4.13
N THR A 42 13.31 31.70 4.29
CA THR A 42 12.38 30.62 3.92
C THR A 42 11.60 30.19 5.16
N GLN A 43 10.54 30.91 5.47
CA GLN A 43 9.62 30.56 6.56
C GLN A 43 8.31 31.35 6.40
N ASN A 44 7.23 30.88 7.04
CA ASN A 44 5.99 31.65 7.17
C ASN A 44 6.12 32.71 8.29
N GLU A 45 5.08 33.54 8.47
CA GLU A 45 5.06 34.61 9.49
C GLU A 45 5.21 34.08 10.92
N ASP A 46 4.83 32.81 11.16
CA ASP A 46 4.88 32.15 12.47
C ASP A 46 6.23 31.45 12.77
N GLY A 47 7.18 31.48 11.81
CA GLY A 47 8.47 30.82 11.97
C GLY A 47 8.43 29.29 11.84
N PHE A 48 7.44 28.77 11.11
CA PHE A 48 7.26 27.36 10.82
C PHE A 48 7.29 27.09 9.31
N ILE A 49 7.61 25.87 8.95
CA ILE A 49 7.47 25.33 7.58
C ILE A 49 6.76 23.98 7.70
N ASP A 50 5.55 23.88 7.18
CA ASP A 50 4.80 22.63 7.10
C ASP A 50 4.88 22.06 5.67
N VAL A 51 5.26 20.78 5.56
CA VAL A 51 5.53 20.12 4.27
C VAL A 51 4.81 18.79 4.22
N ASP A 52 4.01 18.57 3.16
CA ASP A 52 3.54 17.22 2.80
C ASP A 52 4.60 16.53 1.94
N VAL A 53 5.26 15.52 2.50
CA VAL A 53 6.34 14.78 1.83
C VAL A 53 5.86 13.97 0.63
N ALA A 54 4.56 13.66 0.58
CA ALA A 54 4.00 12.87 -0.53
C ALA A 54 4.03 13.61 -1.89
N ASP A 55 3.88 14.92 -1.86
CA ASP A 55 3.82 15.78 -3.05
C ASP A 55 4.91 16.88 -3.00
N TYR A 56 6.05 16.60 -2.36
CA TYR A 56 7.10 17.54 -2.06
C TYR A 56 8.19 17.61 -3.14
N ASP A 57 8.49 18.83 -3.55
CA ASP A 57 9.69 19.16 -4.32
C ASP A 57 10.70 19.91 -3.43
N PRO A 58 12.02 19.63 -3.52
CA PRO A 58 13.03 20.31 -2.71
C PRO A 58 12.93 21.83 -2.82
N ILE A 59 12.68 22.51 -1.70
CA ILE A 59 12.51 23.96 -1.63
C ILE A 59 13.85 24.67 -1.39
N ALA A 60 14.05 25.83 -2.03
CA ALA A 60 15.18 26.67 -1.75
C ALA A 60 15.16 27.09 -0.28
N PHE A 61 16.22 26.78 0.48
CA PHE A 61 16.35 27.10 1.89
C PHE A 61 17.46 28.14 2.06
N LEU A 62 17.05 29.36 2.39
CA LEU A 62 17.91 30.52 2.35
C LEU A 62 17.96 31.27 3.68
N ALA A 63 19.09 31.85 3.97
CA ALA A 63 19.26 32.82 5.06
C ALA A 63 19.97 34.08 4.56
N GLN A 64 19.73 35.19 5.21
CA GLN A 64 20.36 36.47 4.91
C GLN A 64 21.11 37.01 6.12
N VAL A 65 22.41 37.23 5.93
CA VAL A 65 23.25 37.91 6.94
C VAL A 65 22.90 39.41 6.98
N GLN A 66 22.81 39.94 8.17
CA GLN A 66 22.49 41.33 8.42
C GLN A 66 23.72 42.15 8.89
N PRO A 67 23.87 43.40 8.47
CA PRO A 67 23.09 44.02 7.40
C PRO A 67 23.47 43.43 6.02
N VAL A 68 22.57 43.59 5.01
CA VAL A 68 22.77 43.02 3.67
C VAL A 68 24.07 43.45 2.98
N ASN A 69 24.69 44.51 3.42
CA ASN A 69 25.97 45.01 2.93
C ASN A 69 27.13 44.69 3.88
N ALA A 70 26.94 43.81 4.87
CA ALA A 70 28.04 43.29 5.66
C ALA A 70 29.09 42.63 4.77
N ARG A 71 30.35 42.80 5.14
CA ARG A 71 31.49 42.28 4.35
C ARG A 71 31.49 40.76 4.23
N ASN A 72 31.08 40.05 5.32
CA ASN A 72 31.04 38.61 5.37
C ASN A 72 29.58 38.12 5.31
N GLN A 73 29.16 37.63 4.15
CA GLN A 73 27.82 37.07 3.90
C GLN A 73 27.77 35.56 4.04
N LYS A 74 28.85 34.91 4.52
CA LYS A 74 28.90 33.46 4.66
C LYS A 74 28.10 32.99 5.89
N TYR A 75 27.40 31.89 5.70
CA TYR A 75 26.67 31.20 6.75
C TYR A 75 26.64 29.67 6.48
N SER A 76 26.23 28.93 7.48
CA SER A 76 25.98 27.49 7.41
C SER A 76 24.63 27.16 8.06
N PHE A 77 24.13 25.97 7.76
CA PHE A 77 22.96 25.43 8.42
C PHE A 77 23.35 24.24 9.30
N GLU A 78 22.65 24.12 10.41
CA GLU A 78 22.69 22.97 11.32
C GLU A 78 21.27 22.44 11.48
N ILE A 79 21.08 21.11 11.35
CA ILE A 79 19.79 20.41 11.53
C ILE A 79 19.87 19.64 12.85
N SER A 80 18.88 19.81 13.70
CA SER A 80 18.77 19.12 14.99
C SER A 80 17.32 18.71 15.25
N GLY A 81 17.11 17.80 16.19
CA GLY A 81 15.76 17.49 16.68
C GLY A 81 15.16 18.67 17.42
N VAL A 82 13.84 18.69 17.55
CA VAL A 82 13.10 19.69 18.31
C VAL A 82 13.23 19.35 19.81
N GLY A 83 13.60 20.35 20.63
CA GLY A 83 13.78 20.12 22.07
C GLY A 83 15.19 19.69 22.48
N GLY A 84 16.11 19.52 21.54
CA GLY A 84 17.50 19.11 21.80
C GLY A 84 17.74 17.61 21.57
N ASP A 85 16.75 16.91 21.05
CA ASP A 85 16.89 15.52 20.61
C ASP A 85 17.75 15.40 19.35
N GLU A 86 18.16 14.19 19.00
CA GLU A 86 18.79 13.89 17.71
C GLU A 86 17.82 14.14 16.56
N ALA A 87 18.30 14.68 15.46
CA ALA A 87 17.46 14.90 14.28
C ALA A 87 17.01 13.56 13.70
N PRO A 88 15.72 13.39 13.37
CA PRO A 88 15.28 12.24 12.59
C PRO A 88 15.99 12.22 11.24
N GLU A 89 16.27 11.03 10.73
CA GLU A 89 16.88 10.83 9.42
C GLU A 89 16.01 11.39 8.28
N GLY A 90 16.62 11.66 7.13
CA GLY A 90 15.92 12.06 5.92
C GLY A 90 15.62 13.56 5.82
N PHE A 91 16.36 14.40 6.56
CA PHE A 91 16.35 15.84 6.41
C PHE A 91 17.77 16.32 6.08
N GLU A 92 17.94 16.88 4.90
CA GLU A 92 19.25 17.35 4.42
C GLU A 92 19.13 18.67 3.69
N ILE A 93 20.19 19.50 3.75
CA ILE A 93 20.31 20.71 2.91
C ILE A 93 21.44 20.47 1.92
N ILE A 94 21.06 20.29 0.65
CA ILE A 94 21.99 20.03 -0.46
C ILE A 94 21.85 21.18 -1.46
N ASP A 95 22.97 21.82 -1.82
CA ASP A 95 23.02 22.93 -2.77
C ASP A 95 22.01 24.06 -2.47
N GLY A 96 21.81 24.36 -1.19
CA GLY A 96 20.86 25.38 -0.74
C GLY A 96 19.39 25.01 -0.87
N LYS A 97 19.09 23.72 -1.06
CA LYS A 97 17.73 23.18 -1.06
C LYS A 97 17.54 22.23 0.10
N LEU A 98 16.41 22.36 0.77
CA LEU A 98 15.99 21.41 1.78
C LEU A 98 15.37 20.17 1.10
N HIS A 99 15.93 19.01 1.40
CA HIS A 99 15.45 17.69 0.99
C HIS A 99 14.83 16.99 2.18
N ILE A 100 13.64 16.43 1.99
CA ILE A 100 12.87 15.76 3.05
C ILE A 100 12.36 14.42 2.50
N ASP A 101 12.83 13.31 3.07
CA ASP A 101 12.45 11.96 2.66
C ASP A 101 11.59 11.23 3.72
N ASN A 102 11.50 11.77 4.94
CA ASN A 102 10.78 11.18 6.05
C ASN A 102 9.83 12.17 6.70
N VAL A 103 8.80 11.66 7.37
CA VAL A 103 7.95 12.47 8.25
C VAL A 103 8.68 12.74 9.57
N GLY A 104 8.39 13.86 10.19
CA GLY A 104 8.99 14.23 11.48
C GLY A 104 9.11 15.74 11.67
N LYS A 105 9.77 16.13 12.77
CA LYS A 105 9.99 17.54 13.08
C LYS A 105 11.47 17.78 13.35
N VAL A 106 12.01 18.80 12.69
CA VAL A 106 13.41 19.23 12.88
C VAL A 106 13.46 20.74 13.13
N LYS A 107 14.50 21.15 13.82
CA LYS A 107 14.90 22.53 13.95
C LYS A 107 16.09 22.80 13.05
N ILE A 108 15.95 23.72 12.11
CA ILE A 108 17.06 24.16 11.24
C ILE A 108 17.55 25.50 11.73
N THR A 109 18.83 25.61 12.00
CA THR A 109 19.49 26.81 12.51
C THR A 109 20.48 27.33 11.48
N ALA A 110 20.30 28.57 11.04
CA ALA A 110 21.27 29.31 10.26
C ALA A 110 22.29 29.96 11.21
N ILE A 111 23.58 29.85 10.88
CA ILE A 111 24.69 30.35 11.69
C ILE A 111 25.60 31.21 10.83
N SER A 112 25.74 32.48 11.15
CA SER A 112 26.67 33.37 10.44
C SER A 112 28.13 32.99 10.73
N ALA A 113 28.96 32.96 9.69
CA ALA A 113 30.40 32.60 9.79
C ALA A 113 31.17 33.65 10.66
N GLU A 114 30.70 34.89 10.74
CA GLU A 114 31.25 35.91 11.57
C GLU A 114 30.38 36.08 12.82
N LYS A 115 30.99 36.00 14.03
CA LYS A 115 30.36 36.12 15.34
C LYS A 115 29.32 35.07 15.72
N GLY A 116 28.97 34.14 14.84
CA GLY A 116 28.07 33.01 15.15
C GLY A 116 26.65 33.41 15.52
N PHE A 117 26.11 34.50 14.95
CA PHE A 117 24.69 34.83 15.10
C PHE A 117 23.82 33.72 14.58
N LYS A 118 22.72 33.43 15.24
CA LYS A 118 21.83 32.32 14.96
C LYS A 118 20.40 32.78 14.72
N ASP A 119 19.74 32.12 13.77
CA ASP A 119 18.28 32.17 13.60
C ASP A 119 17.78 30.77 13.32
N SER A 120 16.55 30.44 13.70
CA SER A 120 16.07 29.07 13.62
C SER A 120 14.62 29.02 13.19
N VAL A 121 14.28 27.99 12.44
CA VAL A 121 12.90 27.63 12.03
C VAL A 121 12.62 26.17 12.37
N ILE A 122 11.37 25.85 12.67
CA ILE A 122 10.90 24.47 12.82
C ILE A 122 10.29 24.03 11.49
N VAL A 123 10.77 22.91 10.97
CA VAL A 123 10.19 22.21 9.82
C VAL A 123 9.40 21.02 10.34
N SER A 124 8.12 20.96 9.99
CA SER A 124 7.20 19.87 10.32
C SER A 124 6.82 19.16 9.02
N ALA A 125 7.38 17.98 8.82
CA ALA A 125 7.11 17.12 7.67
C ALA A 125 6.06 16.08 8.05
N TYR A 126 5.01 16.00 7.26
CA TYR A 126 3.95 15.00 7.38
C TYR A 126 3.70 14.35 6.03
N SER A 127 2.90 13.29 5.98
CA SER A 127 2.46 12.71 4.72
C SER A 127 0.97 12.39 4.76
N THR A 128 0.29 12.73 3.68
CA THR A 128 -1.11 12.35 3.42
C THR A 128 -1.23 11.06 2.61
N LYS A 129 -0.09 10.49 2.15
CA LYS A 129 -0.03 9.25 1.37
C LYS A 129 1.04 8.32 1.94
N VAL A 130 0.87 7.03 1.68
CA VAL A 130 1.92 6.03 1.98
C VAL A 130 3.15 6.30 1.11
N LEU A 131 4.32 6.33 1.76
CA LEU A 131 5.60 6.64 1.11
C LEU A 131 6.43 5.40 0.80
N ARG A 132 6.33 4.34 1.63
CA ARG A 132 7.12 3.10 1.50
C ARG A 132 6.31 1.88 1.90
N ILE A 133 6.66 0.75 1.30
CA ILE A 133 6.12 -0.58 1.59
C ILE A 133 7.29 -1.46 2.08
N TYR A 134 7.16 -2.01 3.28
CA TYR A 134 8.11 -2.95 3.88
C TYR A 134 7.49 -4.35 3.87
N PRO A 135 7.87 -5.23 2.93
CA PRO A 135 7.25 -6.54 2.77
C PRO A 135 7.65 -7.50 3.89
N LYS A 136 6.73 -8.38 4.22
CA LYS A 136 6.93 -9.51 5.13
C LYS A 136 6.39 -10.79 4.50
N VAL A 137 7.02 -11.92 4.81
CA VAL A 137 6.53 -13.24 4.43
C VAL A 137 6.54 -14.12 5.66
N ASN A 138 5.42 -14.73 5.98
CA ASN A 138 5.21 -15.55 7.18
C ASN A 138 5.58 -14.82 8.50
N GLY A 139 5.41 -13.48 8.49
CA GLY A 139 5.74 -12.61 9.62
C GLY A 139 7.18 -12.08 9.64
N ASP A 140 8.08 -12.63 8.84
CA ASP A 140 9.48 -12.20 8.76
C ASP A 140 9.66 -11.03 7.79
N GLU A 141 10.46 -10.03 8.18
CA GLU A 141 10.79 -8.90 7.34
C GLU A 141 11.69 -9.32 6.15
N ILE A 142 11.35 -8.82 4.96
CA ILE A 142 12.10 -9.10 3.74
C ILE A 142 12.96 -7.89 3.38
N THR A 143 14.26 -8.04 3.57
CA THR A 143 15.27 -7.01 3.24
C THR A 143 15.86 -7.17 1.84
N SER A 144 15.59 -8.30 1.17
CA SER A 144 16.03 -8.62 -0.19
C SER A 144 14.82 -8.61 -1.13
N ASP A 145 15.05 -8.34 -2.42
CA ASP A 145 14.00 -8.51 -3.44
C ASP A 145 13.75 -9.97 -3.84
N VAL A 146 14.48 -10.92 -3.24
CA VAL A 146 14.35 -12.36 -3.48
C VAL A 146 14.04 -13.05 -2.15
N VAL A 147 12.96 -13.84 -2.13
CA VAL A 147 12.55 -14.66 -1.00
C VAL A 147 12.35 -16.11 -1.43
N SER A 148 12.70 -17.06 -0.55
CA SER A 148 12.42 -18.49 -0.75
C SER A 148 11.34 -18.92 0.23
N ILE A 149 10.34 -19.66 -0.28
CA ILE A 149 9.24 -20.22 0.51
C ILE A 149 9.09 -21.72 0.22
N ASP A 150 8.51 -22.43 1.15
CA ASP A 150 8.16 -23.83 0.96
C ASP A 150 6.78 -23.97 0.31
N GLY A 151 6.52 -25.15 -0.26
CA GLY A 151 5.21 -25.50 -0.80
C GLY A 151 4.10 -25.47 0.24
N GLY A 152 2.88 -25.20 -0.17
CA GLY A 152 1.71 -25.06 0.68
C GLY A 152 1.40 -23.62 1.05
N GLU A 153 0.73 -23.42 2.20
CA GLU A 153 0.25 -22.10 2.62
C GLU A 153 1.38 -21.21 3.13
N ASN A 154 1.41 -19.99 2.63
CA ASN A 154 2.30 -18.89 3.05
C ASN A 154 1.50 -17.61 3.17
N VAL A 155 1.99 -16.63 3.92
CA VAL A 155 1.32 -15.33 4.09
C VAL A 155 2.25 -14.19 3.71
N PHE A 156 1.89 -13.45 2.69
CA PHE A 156 2.50 -12.17 2.34
C PHE A 156 1.80 -11.05 3.11
N SER A 157 2.57 -10.15 3.68
CA SER A 157 2.07 -8.95 4.34
C SER A 157 3.03 -7.80 4.13
N ALA A 158 2.66 -6.61 4.56
CA ALA A 158 3.54 -5.46 4.49
C ALA A 158 3.23 -4.44 5.59
N GLU A 159 4.26 -3.80 6.11
CA GLU A 159 4.14 -2.57 6.88
C GLU A 159 4.20 -1.37 5.94
N LEU A 160 3.44 -0.33 6.25
CA LEU A 160 3.37 0.90 5.49
C LEU A 160 3.98 2.05 6.27
N TYR A 161 4.68 2.92 5.57
CA TYR A 161 5.26 4.12 6.17
C TYR A 161 4.65 5.38 5.56
N PRO A 162 4.31 6.40 6.33
CA PRO A 162 4.48 6.49 7.79
C PRO A 162 3.45 5.63 8.57
N GLU A 163 3.77 5.33 9.82
CA GLU A 163 3.02 4.39 10.68
C GLU A 163 1.55 4.80 10.88
N ASN A 164 1.26 6.11 10.91
CA ASN A 164 -0.11 6.62 11.02
C ASN A 164 -1.00 6.27 9.81
N LEU A 165 -0.42 5.76 8.72
CA LEU A 165 -1.10 5.24 7.52
C LEU A 165 -1.01 3.72 7.43
N SER A 166 -0.65 3.03 8.52
CA SER A 166 -0.52 1.57 8.55
C SER A 166 -1.83 0.81 8.33
N GLY A 167 -2.97 1.47 8.49
CA GLY A 167 -4.30 0.93 8.22
C GLY A 167 -4.69 0.90 6.74
N GLU A 168 -3.93 1.55 5.86
CA GLU A 168 -4.27 1.64 4.43
C GLU A 168 -4.25 0.27 3.72
N THR A 169 -4.99 0.18 2.62
CA THR A 169 -5.19 -1.08 1.89
C THR A 169 -3.91 -1.55 1.21
N ARG A 170 -3.60 -2.86 1.31
CA ARG A 170 -2.54 -3.53 0.55
C ARG A 170 -3.19 -4.45 -0.47
N ILE A 171 -2.62 -4.46 -1.66
CA ILE A 171 -3.04 -5.34 -2.75
C ILE A 171 -1.85 -6.20 -3.13
N PHE A 172 -2.08 -7.51 -3.18
CA PHE A 172 -1.10 -8.51 -3.55
C PHE A 172 -1.46 -9.11 -4.90
N GLU A 173 -0.52 -9.17 -5.81
CA GLU A 173 -0.72 -9.69 -7.17
C GLU A 173 0.44 -10.59 -7.57
N GLU A 174 0.15 -11.79 -8.06
CA GLU A 174 1.15 -12.62 -8.73
C GLU A 174 1.37 -12.07 -10.15
N ILE A 175 2.64 -11.81 -10.49
CA ILE A 175 3.04 -11.38 -11.84
C ILE A 175 3.54 -12.59 -12.59
N GLY A 176 2.72 -13.09 -13.48
CA GLY A 176 3.03 -14.26 -14.31
C GLY A 176 1.83 -15.21 -14.38
N ASP A 177 1.86 -16.10 -15.34
CA ASP A 177 0.80 -17.11 -15.56
C ASP A 177 1.42 -18.50 -15.55
N ASN A 178 2.02 -18.87 -14.43
CA ASN A 178 2.81 -20.11 -14.30
C ASN A 178 2.24 -21.09 -13.27
N HIS A 179 1.09 -20.78 -12.67
CA HIS A 179 0.43 -21.59 -11.65
C HIS A 179 1.34 -21.97 -10.46
N ILE A 180 2.36 -21.15 -10.15
CA ILE A 180 3.27 -21.41 -9.04
C ILE A 180 2.62 -21.06 -7.71
N LEU A 181 1.92 -19.92 -7.67
CA LEU A 181 1.15 -19.45 -6.50
C LEU A 181 -0.34 -19.32 -6.85
N LYS A 182 -1.20 -19.60 -5.88
CA LYS A 182 -2.56 -19.07 -5.84
C LYS A 182 -2.58 -18.06 -4.71
N LEU A 183 -2.69 -16.76 -5.03
CA LEU A 183 -2.51 -15.66 -4.10
C LEU A 183 -3.83 -14.91 -3.90
N ASN A 184 -4.28 -14.80 -2.65
CA ASN A 184 -5.41 -13.93 -2.33
C ASN A 184 -4.94 -12.46 -2.32
N ALA A 185 -5.52 -11.67 -3.21
CA ALA A 185 -5.10 -10.29 -3.46
C ALA A 185 -5.29 -9.36 -2.26
N VAL A 186 -6.11 -9.72 -1.28
CA VAL A 186 -6.47 -8.88 -0.13
C VAL A 186 -5.80 -9.33 1.15
N THR A 187 -5.87 -10.63 1.43
CA THR A 187 -5.33 -11.20 2.67
C THR A 187 -3.83 -11.46 2.59
N GLY A 188 -3.29 -11.58 1.36
CA GLY A 188 -1.91 -11.97 1.11
C GLY A 188 -1.65 -13.45 1.39
N VAL A 189 -2.69 -14.24 1.71
CA VAL A 189 -2.57 -15.70 1.84
C VAL A 189 -2.27 -16.28 0.46
N ALA A 190 -1.20 -17.04 0.36
CA ALA A 190 -0.73 -17.67 -0.88
C ALA A 190 -0.62 -19.16 -0.68
N GLN A 191 -1.23 -19.93 -1.59
CA GLN A 191 -0.97 -21.34 -1.71
C GLN A 191 0.15 -21.54 -2.75
N ALA A 192 1.32 -21.96 -2.30
CA ALA A 192 2.43 -22.33 -3.18
C ALA A 192 2.16 -23.74 -3.74
N LEU A 193 1.86 -23.81 -5.03
CA LEU A 193 1.32 -25.00 -5.71
C LEU A 193 2.41 -25.88 -6.33
N PHE A 194 3.41 -25.23 -6.94
CA PHE A 194 4.49 -25.87 -7.67
C PHE A 194 5.84 -25.24 -7.36
N SER A 195 6.90 -26.04 -7.45
CA SER A 195 8.28 -25.53 -7.44
C SER A 195 8.52 -24.56 -8.60
N GLY A 196 9.31 -23.53 -8.38
CA GLY A 196 9.72 -22.59 -9.42
C GLY A 196 9.92 -21.20 -8.93
N GLU A 197 9.93 -20.26 -9.87
CA GLU A 197 10.14 -18.84 -9.59
C GLU A 197 9.00 -18.03 -10.19
N THR A 198 8.44 -17.14 -9.39
CA THR A 198 7.40 -16.18 -9.78
C THR A 198 7.67 -14.83 -9.14
N GLN A 199 6.83 -13.85 -9.38
CA GLN A 199 6.92 -12.54 -8.74
C GLN A 199 5.61 -12.20 -8.04
N VAL A 200 5.73 -11.56 -6.88
CA VAL A 200 4.61 -10.98 -6.15
C VAL A 200 4.80 -9.48 -6.09
N ARG A 201 3.82 -8.75 -6.61
CA ARG A 201 3.71 -7.29 -6.49
C ARG A 201 2.85 -6.94 -5.29
N ILE A 202 3.31 -5.99 -4.51
CA ILE A 202 2.57 -5.38 -3.40
C ILE A 202 2.36 -3.92 -3.72
N THR A 203 1.11 -3.47 -3.76
CA THR A 203 0.74 -2.07 -4.00
C THR A 203 -0.13 -1.53 -2.87
N CYS A 204 -0.18 -0.20 -2.77
CA CYS A 204 -1.07 0.51 -1.88
C CYS A 204 -1.77 1.61 -2.69
N PRO A 205 -3.10 1.52 -2.91
CA PRO A 205 -3.85 2.52 -3.69
C PRO A 205 -3.78 3.94 -3.13
N GLU A 206 -3.64 4.06 -1.80
CA GLU A 206 -3.49 5.32 -1.07
C GLU A 206 -2.03 5.79 -1.00
N GLY A 207 -1.14 5.11 -1.71
CA GLY A 207 0.28 5.46 -1.80
C GLY A 207 0.55 6.63 -2.74
N ARG A 208 1.77 7.14 -2.71
CA ARG A 208 2.25 8.06 -3.73
C ARG A 208 2.24 7.37 -5.10
N GLU A 209 2.15 8.15 -6.16
CA GLU A 209 2.12 7.63 -7.54
C GLU A 209 3.31 6.69 -7.82
N GLY A 210 3.02 5.50 -8.35
CA GLY A 210 4.01 4.48 -8.67
C GLY A 210 4.58 3.73 -7.47
N LEU A 211 3.98 3.85 -6.27
CA LEU A 211 4.44 3.11 -5.10
C LEU A 211 4.06 1.63 -5.23
N GLU A 212 5.06 0.81 -5.45
CA GLU A 212 4.94 -0.65 -5.46
C GLU A 212 6.20 -1.30 -4.90
N LYS A 213 6.06 -2.55 -4.47
CA LYS A 213 7.18 -3.43 -4.13
C LYS A 213 7.01 -4.75 -4.86
N VAL A 214 8.03 -5.18 -5.59
CA VAL A 214 8.03 -6.45 -6.31
C VAL A 214 9.04 -7.38 -5.65
N LEU A 215 8.59 -8.59 -5.29
CA LEU A 215 9.42 -9.67 -4.74
C LEU A 215 9.53 -10.78 -5.77
N THR A 216 10.75 -11.28 -6.00
CA THR A 216 10.99 -12.54 -6.69
C THR A 216 10.84 -13.67 -5.69
N VAL A 217 9.88 -14.56 -5.90
CA VAL A 217 9.53 -15.66 -5.00
C VAL A 217 10.00 -16.98 -5.59
N LYS A 218 10.87 -17.68 -4.86
CA LYS A 218 11.31 -19.03 -5.19
C LYS A 218 10.56 -20.03 -4.32
N VAL A 219 9.80 -20.89 -4.94
CA VAL A 219 9.02 -21.94 -4.28
C VAL A 219 9.77 -23.26 -4.35
N ASN A 220 9.91 -23.91 -3.18
CA ASN A 220 10.48 -25.24 -3.06
C ASN A 220 9.38 -26.23 -2.63
N VAL A 221 9.12 -27.21 -3.46
CA VAL A 221 8.15 -28.28 -3.16
C VAL A 221 8.88 -29.60 -2.96
N ASP A 222 8.66 -30.25 -1.82
CA ASP A 222 9.23 -31.56 -1.53
C ASP A 222 8.40 -32.66 -2.20
N THR A 223 8.99 -33.34 -3.19
CA THR A 223 8.42 -34.55 -3.81
C THR A 223 9.22 -35.79 -3.46
N ASP A 224 10.31 -35.68 -2.69
CA ASP A 224 11.24 -36.78 -2.46
C ASP A 224 10.70 -37.83 -1.50
N SER A 225 9.90 -37.42 -0.51
CA SER A 225 9.39 -38.31 0.55
C SER A 225 8.32 -39.28 0.08
N THR A 226 7.45 -38.89 -0.86
CA THR A 226 6.28 -39.66 -1.31
C THR A 226 6.21 -39.90 -2.81
N GLY A 227 7.09 -39.27 -3.59
CA GLY A 227 7.07 -39.25 -5.04
C GLY A 227 6.13 -38.23 -5.66
N PHE A 228 5.22 -37.65 -4.88
CA PHE A 228 4.27 -36.62 -5.31
C PHE A 228 4.14 -35.53 -4.25
N ALA A 229 3.75 -34.34 -4.70
CA ALA A 229 3.19 -33.30 -3.87
C ALA A 229 1.85 -32.85 -4.45
N VAL A 230 0.88 -32.60 -3.58
CA VAL A 230 -0.45 -32.10 -3.93
C VAL A 230 -0.60 -30.69 -3.35
N ASN A 231 -0.94 -29.72 -4.19
CA ASN A 231 -1.01 -28.30 -3.80
C ASN A 231 0.22 -27.86 -2.98
N GLY A 232 1.40 -28.27 -3.46
CA GLY A 232 2.69 -27.92 -2.87
C GLY A 232 3.10 -28.75 -1.63
N LYS A 233 2.29 -29.70 -1.16
CA LYS A 233 2.58 -30.50 0.06
C LYS A 233 2.77 -31.96 -0.26
N SER A 234 3.79 -32.59 0.33
CA SER A 234 4.06 -34.02 0.25
C SER A 234 3.17 -34.85 1.19
N SER A 235 2.41 -34.21 2.09
CA SER A 235 1.43 -34.85 2.96
C SER A 235 0.41 -33.85 3.49
N GLY A 236 -0.83 -34.31 3.75
CA GLY A 236 -1.87 -33.52 4.42
C GLY A 236 -2.28 -32.25 3.67
N ALA A 237 -2.26 -32.27 2.32
CA ALA A 237 -2.72 -31.15 1.53
C ALA A 237 -4.22 -30.94 1.76
N LYS A 238 -4.61 -29.71 2.11
CA LYS A 238 -6.01 -29.29 2.21
C LYS A 238 -6.40 -28.45 1.01
N VAL A 239 -7.57 -28.73 0.45
CA VAL A 239 -8.13 -28.02 -0.68
C VAL A 239 -9.54 -27.59 -0.33
N THR A 240 -9.74 -26.30 -0.20
CA THR A 240 -11.07 -25.73 0.04
C THR A 240 -11.87 -25.82 -1.26
N VAL A 241 -13.08 -26.36 -1.18
CA VAL A 241 -14.01 -26.52 -2.27
C VAL A 241 -15.35 -25.90 -1.87
N LYS A 242 -15.98 -25.20 -2.78
CA LYS A 242 -17.30 -24.64 -2.53
C LYS A 242 -18.34 -25.77 -2.39
N ASN A 243 -19.28 -25.59 -1.42
CA ASN A 243 -20.43 -26.48 -1.27
C ASN A 243 -21.17 -26.67 -2.59
N LYS A 244 -21.55 -27.90 -2.88
CA LYS A 244 -22.26 -28.30 -4.12
C LYS A 244 -21.49 -28.05 -5.42
N ALA A 245 -20.17 -27.85 -5.34
CA ALA A 245 -19.33 -27.82 -6.54
C ALA A 245 -19.46 -29.16 -7.29
N THR A 246 -19.36 -29.11 -8.59
CA THR A 246 -19.39 -30.32 -9.45
C THR A 246 -17.98 -30.79 -9.79
N THR A 247 -16.99 -29.94 -9.60
CA THR A 247 -15.57 -30.24 -9.88
C THR A 247 -14.65 -29.56 -8.86
N ALA A 248 -13.42 -30.08 -8.74
CA ALA A 248 -12.31 -29.43 -8.08
C ALA A 248 -11.00 -29.69 -8.85
N LYS A 249 -10.02 -28.79 -8.69
CA LYS A 249 -8.69 -28.94 -9.27
C LYS A 249 -7.67 -29.19 -8.19
N LEU A 250 -6.79 -30.17 -8.42
CA LEU A 250 -5.60 -30.43 -7.64
C LEU A 250 -4.36 -30.15 -8.50
N PHE A 251 -3.40 -29.48 -7.92
CA PHE A 251 -2.12 -29.20 -8.53
C PHE A 251 -1.12 -30.23 -8.04
N VAL A 252 -0.63 -31.09 -8.93
CA VAL A 252 0.21 -32.24 -8.59
C VAL A 252 1.59 -32.07 -9.19
N GLU A 253 2.63 -32.07 -8.34
CA GLU A 253 4.03 -32.16 -8.78
C GLU A 253 4.54 -33.58 -8.55
N SER A 254 5.15 -34.18 -9.58
CA SER A 254 5.63 -35.57 -9.57
C SER A 254 7.14 -35.64 -9.66
N LYS A 255 7.78 -36.43 -8.82
CA LYS A 255 9.21 -36.71 -8.90
C LYS A 255 9.63 -37.42 -10.17
N ASN A 256 8.76 -38.29 -10.70
CA ASN A 256 9.06 -39.15 -11.84
C ASN A 256 8.53 -38.62 -13.17
N ASP A 257 8.16 -37.34 -13.24
CA ASP A 257 7.65 -36.70 -14.45
C ASP A 257 6.39 -37.36 -15.06
N ALA A 258 5.63 -38.13 -14.27
CA ALA A 258 4.41 -38.80 -14.68
C ALA A 258 3.33 -38.74 -13.60
N LEU A 259 2.06 -38.73 -14.04
CA LEU A 259 0.87 -38.87 -13.20
C LEU A 259 -0.14 -39.67 -14.00
N GLU A 260 -0.58 -40.81 -13.46
CA GLU A 260 -1.58 -41.71 -14.09
C GLU A 260 -2.79 -41.85 -13.16
N ILE A 261 -3.95 -42.26 -13.74
CA ILE A 261 -5.16 -42.54 -12.93
C ILE A 261 -4.91 -43.68 -11.93
N SER A 262 -4.03 -44.62 -12.26
CA SER A 262 -3.61 -45.70 -11.34
C SER A 262 -2.90 -45.22 -10.08
N ASP A 263 -2.36 -44.00 -10.07
CA ASP A 263 -1.73 -43.40 -8.90
C ASP A 263 -2.76 -42.84 -7.90
N LEU A 264 -4.05 -42.81 -8.27
CA LEU A 264 -5.10 -42.15 -7.49
C LEU A 264 -5.86 -43.15 -6.62
N THR A 265 -6.07 -42.78 -5.37
CA THR A 265 -7.06 -43.42 -4.49
C THR A 265 -8.09 -42.33 -4.09
N LEU A 266 -9.26 -42.42 -4.72
CA LEU A 266 -10.32 -41.41 -4.55
C LEU A 266 -11.46 -41.96 -3.67
N PRO A 267 -12.11 -41.08 -2.88
CA PRO A 267 -13.26 -41.45 -2.06
C PRO A 267 -14.51 -41.74 -2.94
N GLU A 268 -15.52 -42.33 -2.31
CA GLU A 268 -16.81 -42.62 -2.99
C GLU A 268 -17.47 -41.30 -3.43
N GLY A 269 -17.95 -41.28 -4.68
CA GLY A 269 -18.58 -40.11 -5.29
C GLY A 269 -17.62 -39.15 -5.95
N VAL A 270 -16.33 -39.50 -6.02
CA VAL A 270 -15.28 -38.65 -6.62
C VAL A 270 -14.58 -39.47 -7.74
N THR A 271 -14.47 -38.88 -8.92
CA THR A 271 -13.79 -39.46 -10.07
C THR A 271 -12.77 -38.50 -10.68
N ALA A 272 -11.69 -38.98 -11.23
CA ALA A 272 -10.77 -38.20 -12.04
C ALA A 272 -11.36 -37.97 -13.44
N SER A 273 -11.66 -36.75 -13.79
CA SER A 273 -12.25 -36.39 -15.10
C SER A 273 -11.22 -35.87 -16.09
N GLY A 274 -10.02 -35.49 -15.64
CA GLY A 274 -8.94 -35.05 -16.53
C GLY A 274 -7.61 -34.88 -15.82
N ILE A 275 -6.54 -35.13 -16.55
CA ILE A 275 -5.16 -34.83 -16.15
C ILE A 275 -4.56 -33.96 -17.25
N GLU A 276 -4.29 -32.71 -16.92
CA GLU A 276 -3.62 -31.78 -17.82
C GLU A 276 -2.16 -31.62 -17.39
N ARG A 277 -1.24 -31.74 -18.34
CA ARG A 277 0.18 -31.55 -18.10
C ARG A 277 0.58 -30.10 -18.36
N ILE A 278 0.98 -29.36 -17.31
CA ILE A 278 1.42 -27.97 -17.41
C ILE A 278 2.90 -27.90 -17.83
N SER A 279 3.73 -28.76 -17.26
CA SER A 279 5.16 -28.86 -17.60
C SER A 279 5.67 -30.29 -17.40
N LYS A 280 6.98 -30.48 -17.43
CA LYS A 280 7.60 -31.80 -17.37
C LYS A 280 7.09 -32.65 -16.20
N ASN A 281 7.00 -32.07 -15.01
CA ASN A 281 6.65 -32.75 -13.76
C ASN A 281 5.42 -32.16 -13.04
N LYS A 282 4.68 -31.25 -13.68
CA LYS A 282 3.57 -30.51 -13.10
C LYS A 282 2.27 -30.81 -13.85
N PHE A 283 1.23 -31.14 -13.09
CA PHE A 283 -0.06 -31.56 -13.60
C PHE A 283 -1.20 -30.86 -12.86
N VAL A 284 -2.28 -30.60 -13.57
CA VAL A 284 -3.57 -30.23 -12.99
C VAL A 284 -4.50 -31.43 -13.13
N LEU A 285 -4.89 -32.01 -12.00
CA LEU A 285 -5.86 -33.08 -11.91
C LEU A 285 -7.24 -32.49 -11.67
N THR A 286 -8.17 -32.70 -12.56
CA THR A 286 -9.58 -32.34 -12.39
C THR A 286 -10.35 -33.49 -11.78
N LEU A 287 -10.95 -33.26 -10.63
CA LEU A 287 -11.88 -34.19 -9.99
C LEU A 287 -13.31 -33.79 -10.34
N SER A 288 -14.20 -34.78 -10.52
CA SER A 288 -15.64 -34.58 -10.70
C SER A 288 -16.40 -35.31 -9.61
N PHE A 289 -17.48 -34.70 -9.17
CA PHE A 289 -18.34 -35.19 -8.11
C PHE A 289 -19.66 -35.69 -8.67
N ASP A 290 -20.06 -36.93 -8.35
CA ASP A 290 -21.31 -37.56 -8.80
C ASP A 290 -22.46 -37.36 -7.80
N LYS A 291 -22.18 -36.77 -6.65
CA LYS A 291 -23.14 -36.36 -5.62
C LYS A 291 -22.77 -34.98 -5.06
N GLU A 292 -23.74 -34.30 -4.43
CA GLU A 292 -23.49 -33.04 -3.74
C GLU A 292 -22.75 -33.30 -2.40
N PHE A 293 -21.70 -32.51 -2.16
CA PHE A 293 -20.99 -32.44 -0.91
C PHE A 293 -21.20 -31.07 -0.28
N SER A 294 -21.41 -31.01 1.03
CA SER A 294 -21.65 -29.77 1.76
C SER A 294 -21.20 -29.91 3.22
N ASP A 295 -20.42 -28.96 3.69
CA ASP A 295 -19.93 -28.85 5.08
C ASP A 295 -19.27 -30.14 5.58
N GLU A 296 -18.52 -30.81 4.71
CA GLU A 296 -17.84 -32.07 5.01
C GLU A 296 -16.41 -32.06 4.46
N GLU A 297 -15.57 -32.92 5.01
CA GLU A 297 -14.20 -33.17 4.56
C GLU A 297 -14.10 -34.60 4.05
N ILE A 298 -13.59 -34.76 2.82
CA ILE A 298 -13.32 -36.08 2.23
C ILE A 298 -11.86 -36.18 1.87
N SER A 299 -11.27 -37.37 2.03
CA SER A 299 -9.84 -37.59 1.83
C SER A 299 -9.56 -38.53 0.69
N GLY A 300 -8.46 -38.28 -0.02
CA GLY A 300 -7.92 -39.12 -1.07
C GLY A 300 -6.40 -39.16 -1.04
N LYS A 301 -5.81 -39.85 -2.05
CA LYS A 301 -4.36 -39.95 -2.20
C LYS A 301 -3.93 -39.81 -3.63
N VAL A 302 -2.73 -39.29 -3.85
CA VAL A 302 -1.95 -39.38 -5.07
C VAL A 302 -0.65 -40.12 -4.72
N GLY A 303 -0.52 -41.37 -5.16
CA GLY A 303 0.53 -42.26 -4.68
C GLY A 303 0.45 -42.44 -3.14
N ALA A 304 1.51 -42.04 -2.45
CA ALA A 304 1.56 -42.06 -0.99
C ALA A 304 1.14 -40.71 -0.34
N THR A 305 0.91 -39.67 -1.15
CA THR A 305 0.57 -38.33 -0.67
C THR A 305 -0.92 -38.21 -0.38
N ASP A 306 -1.26 -37.94 0.90
CA ASP A 306 -2.64 -37.69 1.32
C ASP A 306 -3.07 -36.27 0.99
N PHE A 307 -4.35 -36.13 0.59
CA PHE A 307 -5.02 -34.84 0.48
C PHE A 307 -6.43 -34.91 1.05
N SER A 308 -7.01 -33.76 1.42
CA SER A 308 -8.42 -33.62 1.77
C SER A 308 -9.08 -32.50 0.98
N LEU A 309 -10.36 -32.73 0.63
CA LEU A 309 -11.26 -31.72 0.07
C LEU A 309 -12.20 -31.27 1.18
N GLU A 310 -12.12 -30.01 1.56
CA GLU A 310 -12.97 -29.40 2.58
C GLU A 310 -14.06 -28.58 1.92
N PHE A 311 -15.31 -29.04 1.98
CA PHE A 311 -16.46 -28.37 1.39
C PHE A 311 -17.02 -27.34 2.35
N THR A 312 -17.05 -26.07 1.90
CA THR A 312 -17.49 -24.94 2.72
C THR A 312 -18.48 -24.05 1.94
N GLU A 313 -19.28 -23.28 2.66
CA GLU A 313 -20.07 -22.20 2.04
C GLU A 313 -19.13 -21.16 1.43
N TYR A 314 -19.56 -20.59 0.30
CA TYR A 314 -18.90 -19.44 -0.26
C TYR A 314 -19.14 -18.22 0.64
N ASN A 315 -18.09 -17.63 1.17
CA ASN A 315 -18.14 -16.35 1.86
C ASN A 315 -17.75 -15.20 0.92
N LEU A 316 -18.31 -14.04 1.16
CA LEU A 316 -17.95 -12.80 0.47
C LEU A 316 -17.91 -11.71 1.53
N ASP A 317 -16.81 -11.00 1.61
CA ASP A 317 -16.63 -9.89 2.52
C ASP A 317 -15.98 -8.70 1.80
N VAL A 318 -16.02 -7.54 2.45
CA VAL A 318 -15.47 -6.28 1.94
C VAL A 318 -14.52 -5.68 2.95
N ARG A 319 -13.33 -5.35 2.48
CA ARG A 319 -12.31 -4.67 3.28
C ARG A 319 -12.08 -3.25 2.74
N THR A 320 -11.88 -2.30 3.64
CA THR A 320 -11.48 -0.92 3.35
C THR A 320 -10.71 -0.35 4.54
N SER A 321 -9.77 0.56 4.31
CA SER A 321 -9.02 1.25 5.35
C SER A 321 -9.87 2.18 6.23
N TYR A 322 -11.07 2.52 5.77
CA TYR A 322 -12.01 3.40 6.49
C TYR A 322 -13.23 2.65 7.04
N TYR A 323 -13.13 1.34 7.20
CA TYR A 323 -14.21 0.58 7.82
C TYR A 323 -14.31 0.97 9.29
N ASP A 324 -15.31 1.80 9.60
CA ASP A 324 -15.69 2.23 10.93
C ASP A 324 -17.21 2.15 11.02
N GLY A 325 -17.73 1.02 11.46
CA GLY A 325 -19.15 0.72 11.56
C GLY A 325 -19.38 -0.72 11.99
N GLU A 326 -20.56 -1.00 12.49
CA GLU A 326 -20.98 -2.35 12.83
C GLU A 326 -21.75 -2.98 11.66
N GLY A 327 -21.38 -4.19 11.26
CA GLY A 327 -22.10 -4.98 10.27
C GLY A 327 -22.01 -4.39 8.85
N ASP A 328 -23.16 -3.92 8.33
CA ASP A 328 -23.26 -3.53 6.91
C ASP A 328 -23.09 -2.03 6.66
N GLU A 329 -22.74 -1.24 7.68
CA GLU A 329 -22.51 0.20 7.54
C GLU A 329 -21.00 0.52 7.48
N ILE A 330 -20.60 1.29 6.48
CA ILE A 330 -19.24 1.79 6.28
C ILE A 330 -19.29 3.31 6.32
N LYS A 331 -18.48 3.94 7.17
CA LYS A 331 -18.35 5.40 7.22
C LYS A 331 -17.21 5.87 6.33
N GLN A 332 -17.49 6.83 5.47
CA GLN A 332 -16.51 7.47 4.59
C GLN A 332 -16.61 8.99 4.70
N LYS A 333 -15.46 9.69 4.68
CA LYS A 333 -15.43 11.15 4.71
C LYS A 333 -15.85 11.74 3.36
N ASN A 334 -16.57 12.87 3.39
CA ASN A 334 -16.92 13.59 2.18
C ASN A 334 -15.67 14.09 1.42
N ASN A 335 -15.71 14.10 0.10
CA ASN A 335 -14.62 14.44 -0.81
C ASN A 335 -13.38 13.53 -0.67
N THR A 336 -13.56 12.29 -0.22
CA THR A 336 -12.50 11.28 -0.20
C THR A 336 -12.75 10.20 -1.24
N LYS A 337 -11.67 9.62 -1.74
CA LYS A 337 -11.67 8.42 -2.58
C LYS A 337 -11.09 7.28 -1.74
N VAL A 338 -11.80 6.17 -1.66
CA VAL A 338 -11.43 4.99 -0.87
C VAL A 338 -11.53 3.76 -1.76
N THR A 339 -10.55 2.88 -1.66
CA THR A 339 -10.57 1.58 -2.35
C THR A 339 -11.28 0.56 -1.48
N TYR A 340 -12.32 -0.03 -2.03
CA TYR A 340 -13.07 -1.15 -1.46
C TYR A 340 -12.61 -2.43 -2.15
N VAL A 341 -12.38 -3.46 -1.39
CA VAL A 341 -11.92 -4.75 -1.89
C VAL A 341 -12.90 -5.83 -1.45
N ALA A 342 -13.49 -6.52 -2.41
CA ALA A 342 -14.31 -7.69 -2.13
C ALA A 342 -13.47 -8.95 -2.28
N TYR A 343 -13.57 -9.86 -1.34
CA TYR A 343 -12.79 -11.08 -1.33
C TYR A 343 -13.56 -12.25 -0.72
N SER A 344 -13.14 -13.46 -1.06
CA SER A 344 -13.58 -14.69 -0.45
C SER A 344 -12.36 -15.46 0.07
N GLU A 345 -12.49 -16.08 1.22
CA GLU A 345 -11.47 -17.01 1.74
C GLU A 345 -11.64 -18.41 1.18
N SER A 346 -12.81 -18.72 0.62
CA SER A 346 -13.15 -20.05 0.13
C SER A 346 -12.98 -20.22 -1.39
N ASP A 347 -13.01 -19.14 -2.17
CA ASP A 347 -12.87 -19.21 -3.64
C ASP A 347 -12.43 -17.84 -4.21
N ASP A 348 -11.23 -17.80 -4.80
CA ASP A 348 -10.68 -16.61 -5.43
C ASP A 348 -11.04 -16.48 -6.92
N ASP A 349 -11.67 -17.51 -7.52
CA ASP A 349 -11.99 -17.57 -8.94
C ASP A 349 -13.36 -16.95 -9.29
N ALA A 350 -14.06 -16.39 -8.31
CA ALA A 350 -15.34 -15.76 -8.56
C ALA A 350 -15.20 -14.35 -9.16
N ASP A 351 -15.98 -14.07 -10.18
CA ASP A 351 -16.12 -12.73 -10.73
C ASP A 351 -16.92 -11.86 -9.77
N VAL A 352 -16.32 -10.78 -9.28
CA VAL A 352 -16.97 -9.83 -8.36
C VAL A 352 -17.46 -8.61 -9.13
N LYS A 353 -18.70 -8.18 -8.83
CA LYS A 353 -19.30 -6.96 -9.38
C LYS A 353 -19.75 -6.04 -8.26
N PHE A 354 -19.48 -4.76 -8.41
CA PHE A 354 -19.97 -3.69 -7.54
C PHE A 354 -20.99 -2.84 -8.27
N GLU A 355 -22.13 -2.57 -7.64
CA GLU A 355 -23.22 -1.76 -8.20
C GLU A 355 -23.74 -0.78 -7.14
N ILE A 356 -23.96 0.49 -7.54
CA ILE A 356 -24.66 1.46 -6.70
C ILE A 356 -26.15 1.22 -6.87
N ILE A 357 -26.84 0.76 -5.82
CA ILE A 357 -28.28 0.49 -5.85
C ILE A 357 -29.12 1.63 -5.27
N ASP A 358 -28.50 2.53 -4.50
CA ASP A 358 -29.12 3.76 -3.99
C ASP A 358 -28.05 4.83 -3.72
N GLY A 359 -28.43 6.12 -3.77
CA GLY A 359 -27.52 7.23 -3.47
C GLY A 359 -26.44 7.50 -4.53
N ALA A 360 -26.76 7.30 -5.82
CA ALA A 360 -25.83 7.59 -6.93
C ALA A 360 -25.41 9.08 -7.05
N ASP A 361 -26.06 9.98 -6.33
CA ASP A 361 -25.64 11.39 -6.20
C ASP A 361 -24.73 11.63 -4.98
N VAL A 362 -24.57 10.64 -4.10
CA VAL A 362 -23.74 10.69 -2.89
C VAL A 362 -22.36 10.14 -3.13
N ILE A 363 -22.24 9.11 -3.95
CA ILE A 363 -20.97 8.45 -4.29
C ILE A 363 -20.85 8.23 -5.80
N THR A 364 -19.61 8.08 -6.27
CA THR A 364 -19.30 7.50 -7.59
C THR A 364 -18.45 6.27 -7.42
N LEU A 365 -18.58 5.30 -8.33
CA LEU A 365 -17.90 4.02 -8.27
C LEU A 365 -17.14 3.76 -9.58
N GLU A 366 -15.88 3.35 -9.47
CA GLU A 366 -15.02 2.91 -10.58
C GLU A 366 -14.44 1.53 -10.20
N GLN A 367 -14.86 0.48 -10.91
CA GLN A 367 -14.48 -0.89 -10.60
C GLN A 367 -13.30 -1.38 -11.45
N HIS A 368 -12.40 -2.18 -10.82
CA HIS A 368 -11.28 -2.87 -11.44
C HIS A 368 -11.16 -4.28 -10.83
N GLY A 369 -11.82 -5.27 -11.46
CA GLY A 369 -11.86 -6.64 -10.92
C GLY A 369 -12.51 -6.71 -9.54
N GLN A 370 -11.79 -7.26 -8.56
CA GLN A 370 -12.24 -7.37 -7.16
C GLN A 370 -12.14 -6.04 -6.38
N PHE A 371 -11.66 -4.98 -7.01
CA PHE A 371 -11.47 -3.67 -6.40
C PHE A 371 -12.46 -2.65 -6.95
N ALA A 372 -12.93 -1.77 -6.10
CA ALA A 372 -13.73 -0.62 -6.51
C ALA A 372 -13.26 0.64 -5.80
N ASN A 373 -12.96 1.67 -6.60
CA ASN A 373 -12.71 3.00 -6.09
C ASN A 373 -14.03 3.73 -5.88
N ILE A 374 -14.38 4.01 -4.64
CA ILE A 374 -15.59 4.76 -4.30
C ILE A 374 -15.20 6.16 -3.87
N THR A 375 -15.69 7.17 -4.59
CA THR A 375 -15.48 8.57 -4.28
C THR A 375 -16.75 9.14 -3.66
N ALA A 376 -16.66 9.60 -2.42
CA ALA A 376 -17.73 10.32 -1.74
C ALA A 376 -17.79 11.76 -2.26
N THR A 377 -18.92 12.14 -2.88
CA THR A 377 -19.10 13.45 -3.53
C THR A 377 -19.95 14.40 -2.71
N LYS A 378 -20.80 13.86 -1.82
CA LYS A 378 -21.76 14.62 -1.06
C LYS A 378 -22.10 13.88 0.24
N ARG A 379 -22.39 14.61 1.31
CA ARG A 379 -22.91 14.05 2.56
C ARG A 379 -24.24 13.32 2.32
N GLY A 380 -24.39 12.14 2.89
CA GLY A 380 -25.62 11.35 2.79
C GLY A 380 -25.36 9.87 3.00
N PHE A 381 -26.31 9.06 2.55
CA PHE A 381 -26.21 7.62 2.54
C PHE A 381 -26.26 7.13 1.09
N ALA A 382 -25.48 6.10 0.82
CA ALA A 382 -25.55 5.35 -0.42
C ALA A 382 -25.56 3.86 -0.08
N LYS A 383 -26.11 3.04 -0.99
CA LYS A 383 -26.02 1.59 -0.88
C LYS A 383 -25.33 1.03 -2.10
N ILE A 384 -24.42 0.12 -1.84
CA ILE A 384 -23.77 -0.69 -2.86
C ILE A 384 -24.18 -2.15 -2.68
N LYS A 385 -24.36 -2.81 -3.80
CA LYS A 385 -24.51 -4.25 -3.88
C LYS A 385 -23.23 -4.84 -4.46
N ILE A 386 -22.76 -5.92 -3.86
CA ILE A 386 -21.58 -6.64 -4.29
C ILE A 386 -22.02 -8.08 -4.55
N THR A 387 -21.79 -8.53 -5.78
CA THR A 387 -22.22 -9.84 -6.27
C THR A 387 -21.01 -10.64 -6.66
N ALA A 388 -20.88 -11.86 -6.17
CA ALA A 388 -19.91 -12.83 -6.66
C ALA A 388 -20.63 -13.81 -7.61
N GLU A 389 -20.06 -13.98 -8.80
CA GLU A 389 -20.54 -14.89 -9.83
C GLU A 389 -19.48 -15.93 -10.17
N HIS A 390 -19.92 -17.16 -10.44
CA HIS A 390 -19.05 -18.22 -10.96
C HIS A 390 -19.80 -18.91 -12.10
N ASP A 391 -19.17 -19.07 -13.26
CA ASP A 391 -19.76 -19.60 -14.49
C ASP A 391 -21.08 -18.90 -14.87
N GLY A 392 -21.15 -17.57 -14.66
CA GLY A 392 -22.34 -16.76 -14.96
C GLY A 392 -23.52 -16.96 -14.00
N LYS A 393 -23.32 -17.64 -12.88
CA LYS A 393 -24.33 -17.80 -11.82
C LYS A 393 -23.90 -17.04 -10.58
N VAL A 394 -24.85 -16.30 -10.01
CA VAL A 394 -24.65 -15.65 -8.71
C VAL A 394 -24.52 -16.71 -7.63
N ILE A 395 -23.42 -16.66 -6.90
CA ILE A 395 -23.11 -17.59 -5.79
C ILE A 395 -23.23 -16.91 -4.44
N LYS A 396 -23.00 -15.61 -4.37
CA LYS A 396 -23.19 -14.80 -3.17
C LYS A 396 -23.51 -13.36 -3.54
N GLU A 397 -24.30 -12.72 -2.69
CA GLU A 397 -24.63 -11.30 -2.80
C GLU A 397 -24.64 -10.69 -1.40
N ILE A 398 -24.05 -9.51 -1.26
CA ILE A 398 -24.08 -8.73 -0.03
C ILE A 398 -24.41 -7.27 -0.37
N GLU A 399 -25.04 -6.57 0.58
CA GLU A 399 -25.29 -5.14 0.50
C GLU A 399 -24.50 -4.43 1.60
N LYS A 400 -23.93 -3.28 1.27
CA LYS A 400 -23.28 -2.40 2.24
C LYS A 400 -23.84 -0.99 2.13
N THR A 401 -24.06 -0.36 3.27
CA THR A 401 -24.48 1.04 3.35
C THR A 401 -23.26 1.91 3.60
N ILE A 402 -23.03 2.91 2.75
CA ILE A 402 -21.97 3.90 2.90
C ILE A 402 -22.58 5.15 3.49
N CYS A 403 -22.15 5.50 4.70
CA CYS A 403 -22.52 6.74 5.38
C CYS A 403 -21.44 7.79 5.13
N VAL A 404 -21.72 8.75 4.24
CA VAL A 404 -20.78 9.85 3.97
C VAL A 404 -20.92 10.94 5.01
N VAL A 405 -19.90 11.05 5.85
CA VAL A 405 -19.83 12.04 6.95
C VAL A 405 -19.06 13.30 6.53
N PRO A 406 -19.34 14.47 7.13
CA PRO A 406 -18.60 15.69 6.82
C PRO A 406 -17.15 15.59 7.30
N ASN A 407 -16.23 16.24 6.57
CA ASN A 407 -14.90 16.50 7.07
C ASN A 407 -14.97 17.59 8.14
N VAL A 408 -14.76 17.23 9.40
CA VAL A 408 -14.65 18.19 10.50
C VAL A 408 -13.17 18.50 10.68
N TYR A 409 -12.71 19.64 10.20
CA TYR A 409 -11.31 20.05 10.30
C TYR A 409 -10.96 20.74 11.65
N SER A 410 -11.94 21.37 12.30
CA SER A 410 -11.83 21.92 13.66
C SER A 410 -13.22 22.12 14.27
N MET A 411 -13.34 21.98 15.58
CA MET A 411 -14.47 22.51 16.35
C MET A 411 -13.94 23.66 17.18
N GLU A 412 -14.33 24.89 16.86
CA GLU A 412 -14.21 26.01 17.77
C GLU A 412 -15.43 26.01 18.68
N PHE A 413 -15.20 25.91 19.98
CA PHE A 413 -16.22 26.22 20.96
C PHE A 413 -16.43 27.74 20.92
N ALA A 414 -17.59 28.18 20.44
CA ALA A 414 -17.97 29.59 20.66
C ALA A 414 -18.01 29.83 22.16
N ASP A 415 -17.17 30.72 22.65
CA ASP A 415 -17.24 31.27 24.02
C ASP A 415 -18.58 32.01 24.16
N SER A 416 -19.64 31.26 24.39
CA SER A 416 -20.89 31.83 24.85
C SER A 416 -20.89 31.77 26.37
N ALA A 417 -20.40 32.81 26.99
CA ALA A 417 -20.87 33.38 28.26
C ALA A 417 -19.75 34.18 28.90
N LYS A 418 -19.65 35.42 28.50
CA LYS A 418 -19.35 36.49 29.44
C LYS A 418 -20.59 37.34 29.50
N GLU A 419 -21.50 37.03 30.38
CA GLU A 419 -22.32 37.99 31.09
C GLU A 419 -21.85 38.10 32.51
#